data_8bceccb0aa2a6474e390ac75d575c8f6
#
_entry.id   8bceccb0aa2a6474e390ac75d575c8f6
#
_cell.length_a   1.000
_cell.length_b   1.000
_cell.length_c   1.000
_cell.angle_alpha   90.00
_cell.angle_beta   90.00
_cell.angle_gamma   90.00
#
_symmetry.space_group_name_H-M   'P 1'
#
loop_
_entity.id
_entity.type
_entity.pdbx_description
1 polymer ?
#
loop_
_entity_poly.entity_id
_entity_poly.type
_entity_poly.pdbx_seq_one_letter_code
_entity_poly.pdbx_strand_id
1 'polypeptide(L)' 'MRVVEGERFKHKFTGQFYEVKIIKDDIFILESADSPYRMWFGEGDLELFFEMVGKRKKRLKK' A
#
# COMPACT_ATOMS: atom_id res chain seq x y z
N MET A 1 4.75 10.26 -5.39
CA MET A 1 4.00 9.01 -5.50
C MET A 1 2.51 9.27 -5.43
N ARG A 2 1.75 8.63 -6.25
CA ARG A 2 0.31 8.81 -6.23
C ARG A 2 -0.37 7.54 -5.72
N VAL A 3 -1.11 7.69 -4.64
CA VAL A 3 -1.74 6.56 -3.98
C VAL A 3 -3.23 6.83 -3.87
N VAL A 4 -4.03 5.81 -4.14
CA VAL A 4 -5.48 5.94 -4.02
C VAL A 4 -5.98 4.84 -3.09
N GLU A 5 -7.15 5.08 -2.52
CA GLU A 5 -7.77 4.08 -1.66
C GLU A 5 -8.05 2.81 -2.48
N GLY A 6 -7.82 1.68 -1.86
CA GLY A 6 -7.95 0.41 -2.53
C GLY A 6 -6.65 -0.12 -3.11
N GLU A 7 -5.65 0.72 -3.14
CA GLU A 7 -4.34 0.33 -3.67
C GLU A 7 -3.69 -0.67 -2.76
N ARG A 8 -2.94 -1.59 -3.34
CA ARG A 8 -2.25 -2.60 -2.57
C ARG A 8 -0.77 -2.31 -2.49
N PHE A 9 -0.19 -2.62 -1.34
CA PHE A 9 1.23 -2.44 -1.10
C PHE A 9 1.81 -3.68 -0.46
N LYS A 10 3.10 -3.88 -0.68
CA LYS A 10 3.83 -4.96 -0.07
C LYS A 10 4.91 -4.38 0.81
N HIS A 11 4.98 -4.84 2.05
CA HIS A 11 6.02 -4.38 2.97
C HIS A 11 7.36 -4.92 2.49
N LYS A 12 8.33 -4.05 2.31
CA LYS A 12 9.61 -4.43 1.72
C LYS A 12 10.38 -5.44 2.56
N PHE A 13 10.23 -5.36 3.87
CA PHE A 13 11.03 -6.17 4.77
C PHE A 13 10.34 -7.44 5.21
N THR A 14 9.04 -7.40 5.36
CA THR A 14 8.30 -8.58 5.83
C THR A 14 7.65 -9.36 4.71
N GLY A 15 7.41 -8.70 3.58
CA GLY A 15 6.74 -9.34 2.47
C GLY A 15 5.24 -9.41 2.62
N GLN A 16 4.68 -8.85 3.67
CA GLN A 16 3.25 -8.89 3.87
C GLN A 16 2.55 -7.86 3.01
N PHE A 17 1.31 -8.18 2.65
CA PHE A 17 0.51 -7.32 1.79
C PHE A 17 -0.47 -6.50 2.61
N TYR A 18 -0.69 -5.28 2.16
CA TYR A 18 -1.58 -4.35 2.81
C TYR A 18 -2.42 -3.65 1.76
N GLU A 19 -3.57 -3.15 2.17
CA GLU A 19 -4.44 -2.38 1.30
C GLU A 19 -4.69 -1.03 1.93
N VAL A 20 -4.64 0.01 1.11
CA VAL A 20 -4.91 1.37 1.58
C VAL A 20 -6.41 1.51 1.77
N LYS A 21 -6.83 1.72 3.00
CA LYS A 21 -8.25 1.84 3.32
C LYS A 21 -8.72 3.28 3.33
N ILE A 22 -7.90 4.17 3.88
CA ILE A 22 -8.29 5.56 4.04
C ILE A 22 -7.08 6.42 3.77
N ILE A 23 -7.30 7.50 3.04
CA ILE A 23 -6.30 8.53 2.85
C ILE A 23 -6.89 9.82 3.38
N LYS A 24 -6.22 10.42 4.34
CA LYS A 24 -6.69 11.67 4.91
C LYS A 24 -5.51 12.56 5.17
N ASP A 25 -5.56 13.75 4.58
CA ASP A 25 -4.45 14.68 4.64
C ASP A 25 -3.23 13.99 4.08
N ASP A 26 -2.18 13.87 4.83
CA ASP A 26 -0.98 13.18 4.36
C ASP A 26 -0.80 11.83 5.04
N ILE A 27 -1.87 11.31 5.61
CA ILE A 27 -1.81 10.06 6.36
C ILE A 27 -2.51 8.97 5.55
N PHE A 28 -1.86 7.83 5.46
CA PHE A 28 -2.37 6.67 4.75
C PHE A 28 -2.61 5.56 5.76
N ILE A 29 -3.85 5.09 5.82
CA ILE A 29 -4.21 4.00 6.74
C ILE A 29 -4.28 2.73 5.93
N LEU A 30 -3.43 1.78 6.29
CA LEU A 30 -3.33 0.51 5.60
C LEU A 30 -3.84 -0.60 6.49
N GLU A 31 -4.48 -1.58 5.88
CA GLU A 31 -4.95 -2.74 6.59
C GLU A 31 -4.30 -3.97 6.03
N SER A 32 -3.86 -4.86 6.91
CA SER A 32 -3.23 -6.11 6.51
C SER A 32 -4.18 -6.96 5.68
N ALA A 33 -3.66 -7.64 4.68
CA ALA A 33 -4.47 -8.52 3.87
C ALA A 33 -4.92 -9.75 4.64
N ASP A 34 -4.19 -10.11 5.68
CA ASP A 34 -4.44 -11.35 6.40
C ASP A 34 -5.23 -11.17 7.69
N SER A 35 -5.37 -9.96 8.15
CA SER A 35 -6.01 -9.73 9.43
C SER A 35 -6.54 -8.31 9.49
N PRO A 36 -7.36 -7.98 10.49
CA PRO A 36 -7.87 -6.62 10.61
C PRO A 36 -6.86 -5.64 11.19
N TYR A 37 -5.62 -6.02 11.23
CA TYR A 37 -4.57 -5.16 11.74
C TYR A 37 -4.37 -3.95 10.84
N ARG A 38 -4.39 -2.77 11.42
CA ARG A 38 -4.23 -1.52 10.68
C ARG A 38 -3.05 -0.73 11.20
N MET A 39 -2.48 0.04 10.30
CA MET A 39 -1.41 0.96 10.68
C MET A 39 -1.48 2.15 9.76
N TRP A 40 -0.84 3.25 10.17
CA TRP A 40 -0.86 4.46 9.36
C TRP A 40 0.54 5.00 9.19
N PHE A 41 0.75 5.64 8.04
CA PHE A 41 2.04 6.16 7.66
C PHE A 41 1.87 7.48 6.96
N GLY A 42 2.89 8.33 7.05
CA GLY A 42 3.00 9.47 6.16
C GLY A 42 3.51 8.99 4.82
N GLU A 43 3.45 9.88 3.84
CA GLU A 43 3.83 9.49 2.48
C GLU A 43 5.29 9.05 2.41
N GLY A 44 6.16 9.77 3.09
CA GLY A 44 7.58 9.42 3.06
C GLY A 44 7.85 8.05 3.62
N ASP A 45 7.18 7.72 4.72
CA ASP A 45 7.33 6.41 5.32
C ASP A 45 6.77 5.31 4.44
N LEU A 46 5.67 5.62 3.77
CA LEU A 46 5.07 4.64 2.89
C LEU A 46 6.04 4.26 1.77
N GLU A 47 6.68 5.24 1.18
CA GLU A 47 7.66 4.97 0.13
C GLU A 47 8.86 4.22 0.66
N LEU A 48 9.25 4.51 1.88
CA LEU A 48 10.45 3.92 2.45
C LEU A 48 10.27 2.44 2.77
N PHE A 49 9.10 2.06 3.30
CA PHE A 49 8.88 0.71 3.79
C PHE A 49 8.04 -0.17 2.89
N PHE A 50 7.36 0.41 1.91
CA PHE A 50 6.42 -0.34 1.08
C PHE A 50 6.71 -0.12 -0.38
N GLU A 51 6.25 -1.07 -1.20
CA GLU A 51 6.30 -0.91 -2.64
C GLU A 51 4.93 -1.25 -3.20
N MET A 52 4.56 -0.57 -4.26
CA MET A 52 3.30 -0.83 -4.90
C MET A 52 3.27 -2.20 -5.51
N VAL A 53 2.16 -2.89 -5.30
CA VAL A 53 1.95 -4.17 -5.95
C VAL A 53 1.22 -3.90 -7.24
N GLY A 54 1.78 -4.34 -8.23
CA GLY A 54 1.33 -4.13 -9.39
C GLY A 54 0.18 -3.82 -10.01
N LYS A 55 -0.10 -3.36 -10.57
CA LYS A 55 -0.92 -3.06 -11.29
C LYS A 55 -0.65 -3.47 -12.66
N ARG A 56 -0.13 -3.86 -12.59
CA ARG A 56 0.04 -4.15 -13.59
C ARG A 56 0.02 -4.60 -14.45
N LYS A 57 -0.19 -4.70 -14.44
CA LYS A 57 -0.29 -5.10 -15.10
C LYS A 57 -0.47 -5.36 -16.05
N LYS A 58 -0.59 -5.20 -16.27
CA LYS A 58 -0.79 -5.30 -17.00
C LYS A 58 -0.59 -5.61 -17.95
N ARG A 59 -0.50 -5.57 -18.24
CA ARG A 59 -0.34 -5.69 -19.08
C ARG A 59 -0.05 -6.27 -19.89
N LEU A 60 -0.11 -6.23 -20.04
CA LEU A 60 0.11 -6.63 -20.75
C LEU A 60 0.25 -7.17 -21.53
N LYS A 61 0.35 -7.16 -21.87
CA LYS A 61 0.44 -7.54 -22.58
C LYS A 61 0.66 -8.07 -23.21
N LYS A 62 0.81 -7.93 -23.44
CA LYS A 62 0.92 -8.35 -23.96
C LYS A 62 0.97 -8.75 -24.28
#